data_f0720657df935b45837dbdb687590ace
#
_entry.id   f0720657df935b45837dbdb687590ace
#
_cell.length_a   1.000
_cell.length_b   1.000
_cell.length_c   1.000
_cell.angle_alpha   90.00
_cell.angle_beta   90.00
_cell.angle_gamma   90.00
#
_symmetry.space_group_name_H-M   'P 1'
#
loop_
_entity.id
_entity.type
_entity.pdbx_description
1 polymer ?
#
loop_
_entity_poly.entity_id
_entity_poly.type
_entity_poly.pdbx_seq_one_letter_code
_entity_poly.pdbx_strand_id
1 'polypeptide(L)'
;QPVLCASCHYSAALDLEGAGPQGDQLGKPLMSETMHGFHGALTDASGNNIFPRGGSAADTCYQCHPGQNTECHRGAMADGGMECFDCHGDMLAVGGNRTPWADMPKCQSCHTGDALNHLTGSDLKFAPDGIRLLQAWRNGDTTATPIQASNSRFKEDDGELYRFSKGHEGMACTACHGSPHATWPITPEYNNDNVASYEAQGHTGTIIECSTCHTESLGNTLEGPHGMHAVGNTSFVDDHEDVADGNLDLCRSCHGADLK
;
A
#
# COMPACT_ATOMS: atom_id res chain seq x y z
N GLN A 1 -6.14 39.27 4.27
CA GLN A 1 -4.88 38.54 4.12
C GLN A 1 -5.17 37.06 4.02
N PRO A 2 -4.42 36.31 3.21
CA PRO A 2 -4.58 34.90 3.19
C PRO A 2 -4.32 34.28 4.57
N VAL A 3 -5.19 33.38 5.00
CA VAL A 3 -5.00 32.66 6.26
C VAL A 3 -4.17 31.42 5.96
N LEU A 4 -3.07 31.26 6.68
CA LEU A 4 -2.27 30.04 6.59
C LEU A 4 -2.93 28.95 7.45
N CYS A 5 -3.55 27.98 6.82
CA CYS A 5 -4.26 26.91 7.53
C CYS A 5 -3.36 26.18 8.55
N ALA A 6 -2.08 26.01 8.24
CA ALA A 6 -1.08 25.39 9.13
C ALA A 6 -0.86 26.16 10.44
N SER A 7 -1.29 27.43 10.55
CA SER A 7 -1.22 28.16 11.81
C SER A 7 -2.13 27.57 12.89
N CYS A 8 -3.23 26.93 12.47
CA CYS A 8 -4.22 26.35 13.38
C CYS A 8 -4.39 24.84 13.22
N HIS A 9 -3.99 24.27 12.09
CA HIS A 9 -4.14 22.86 11.80
C HIS A 9 -2.76 22.21 11.65
N TYR A 10 -2.41 21.38 12.60
CA TYR A 10 -1.12 20.68 12.58
C TYR A 10 -1.01 19.74 11.38
N SER A 11 0.17 19.72 10.77
CA SER A 11 0.53 18.79 9.71
C SER A 11 1.87 18.14 10.01
N ALA A 12 1.89 16.85 10.20
CA ALA A 12 3.12 16.08 10.41
C ALA A 12 4.11 16.21 9.23
N ALA A 13 3.60 16.43 8.02
CA ALA A 13 4.43 16.64 6.83
C ALA A 13 5.22 17.96 6.85
N LEU A 14 4.77 18.94 7.63
CA LEU A 14 5.42 20.26 7.79
C LEU A 14 6.24 20.36 9.08
N ASP A 15 6.14 19.38 9.95
CA ASP A 15 6.86 19.32 11.22
C ASP A 15 8.13 18.50 11.08
N LEU A 16 9.16 19.12 10.53
CA LEU A 16 10.43 18.46 10.26
C LEU A 16 11.22 18.11 11.53
N GLU A 17 10.90 18.75 12.65
CA GLU A 17 11.58 18.54 13.93
C GLU A 17 10.85 17.55 14.84
N GLY A 18 9.63 17.14 14.46
CA GLY A 18 8.82 16.23 15.26
C GLY A 18 8.31 16.85 16.57
N ALA A 19 8.14 18.17 16.60
CA ALA A 19 7.72 18.92 17.79
C ALA A 19 6.24 18.70 18.16
N GLY A 20 5.44 18.19 17.21
CA GLY A 20 4.00 18.00 17.38
C GLY A 20 3.19 19.30 17.29
N PRO A 21 1.88 19.23 17.55
CA PRO A 21 1.02 20.40 17.50
C PRO A 21 1.35 21.40 18.60
N GLN A 22 1.38 22.69 18.25
CA GLN A 22 1.73 23.77 19.16
C GLN A 22 0.75 24.95 19.06
N GLY A 23 0.67 25.76 20.12
CA GLY A 23 -0.10 27.00 20.14
C GLY A 23 -1.55 26.80 19.71
N ASP A 24 -1.98 27.56 18.69
CA ASP A 24 -3.34 27.51 18.16
C ASP A 24 -3.72 26.19 17.50
N GLN A 25 -2.75 25.29 17.25
CA GLN A 25 -2.98 23.96 16.69
C GLN A 25 -3.52 22.97 17.74
N LEU A 26 -3.32 23.25 19.03
CA LEU A 26 -3.72 22.36 20.12
C LEU A 26 -5.25 22.18 20.15
N GLY A 27 -5.69 20.92 20.16
CA GLY A 27 -7.11 20.58 20.19
C GLY A 27 -7.89 20.90 18.92
N LYS A 28 -7.20 21.23 17.83
CA LYS A 28 -7.81 21.40 16.51
C LYS A 28 -7.64 20.13 15.66
N PRO A 29 -8.57 19.88 14.73
CA PRO A 29 -8.40 18.83 13.75
C PRO A 29 -7.09 18.95 12.99
N LEU A 30 -6.51 17.83 12.58
CA LEU A 30 -5.31 17.81 11.77
C LEU A 30 -5.55 18.51 10.41
N MET A 31 -4.48 18.99 9.79
CA MET A 31 -4.55 19.61 8.47
C MET A 31 -5.20 18.66 7.44
N SER A 32 -4.77 17.41 7.44
CA SER A 32 -5.31 16.39 6.51
C SER A 32 -6.82 16.19 6.72
N GLU A 33 -7.25 16.02 7.98
CA GLU A 33 -8.66 15.88 8.34
C GLU A 33 -9.48 17.08 7.87
N THR A 34 -9.01 18.30 8.20
CA THR A 34 -9.70 19.53 7.82
C THR A 34 -9.82 19.70 6.30
N MET A 35 -8.72 19.51 5.58
CA MET A 35 -8.70 19.73 4.13
C MET A 35 -9.55 18.69 3.38
N HIS A 36 -9.36 17.43 3.68
CA HIS A 36 -10.07 16.36 2.95
C HIS A 36 -11.54 16.26 3.39
N GLY A 37 -11.83 16.38 4.69
CA GLY A 37 -13.20 16.32 5.20
C GLY A 37 -14.05 17.46 4.67
N PHE A 38 -13.54 18.69 4.69
CA PHE A 38 -14.26 19.85 4.16
C PHE A 38 -14.49 19.73 2.64
N HIS A 39 -13.43 19.51 1.86
CA HIS A 39 -13.56 19.45 0.40
C HIS A 39 -14.32 18.22 -0.09
N GLY A 40 -14.17 17.09 0.59
CA GLY A 40 -14.92 15.87 0.26
C GLY A 40 -16.42 15.97 0.54
N ALA A 41 -16.84 16.93 1.36
CA ALA A 41 -18.24 17.18 1.65
C ALA A 41 -18.87 18.26 0.72
N LEU A 42 -18.08 18.95 -0.10
CA LEU A 42 -18.58 20.01 -0.96
C LEU A 42 -19.44 19.44 -2.09
N THR A 43 -20.61 20.10 -2.29
CA THR A 43 -21.51 19.80 -3.42
C THR A 43 -21.76 21.03 -4.27
N ASP A 44 -22.07 20.81 -5.54
CA ASP A 44 -22.53 21.85 -6.42
C ASP A 44 -24.01 22.24 -6.11
N ALA A 45 -24.54 23.20 -6.86
CA ALA A 45 -25.92 23.65 -6.71
C ALA A 45 -26.97 22.55 -7.00
N SER A 46 -26.58 21.49 -7.68
CA SER A 46 -27.41 20.32 -8.01
C SER A 46 -27.28 19.19 -6.98
N GLY A 47 -26.43 19.35 -5.98
CA GLY A 47 -26.16 18.34 -4.94
C GLY A 47 -25.14 17.27 -5.32
N ASN A 48 -24.45 17.41 -6.44
CA ASN A 48 -23.38 16.48 -6.83
C ASN A 48 -22.08 16.85 -6.09
N ASN A 49 -21.30 15.85 -5.75
CA ASN A 49 -19.98 16.11 -5.17
C ASN A 49 -19.10 16.87 -6.15
N ILE A 50 -18.47 17.97 -5.69
CA ILE A 50 -17.50 18.73 -6.48
C ILE A 50 -16.26 17.89 -6.76
N PHE A 51 -15.86 17.10 -5.78
CA PHE A 51 -14.80 16.11 -5.92
C PHE A 51 -15.41 14.71 -5.92
N PRO A 52 -15.36 13.98 -7.04
CA PRO A 52 -15.91 12.61 -7.13
C PRO A 52 -15.31 11.70 -6.04
N ARG A 53 -16.12 10.79 -5.52
CA ARG A 53 -15.69 9.84 -4.47
C ARG A 53 -15.08 8.56 -5.02
N GLY A 54 -14.79 8.50 -6.31
CA GLY A 54 -14.21 7.36 -6.99
C GLY A 54 -13.92 7.70 -8.44
N GLY A 55 -13.34 6.78 -9.18
CA GLY A 55 -12.96 6.98 -10.56
C GLY A 55 -11.48 7.31 -10.73
N SER A 56 -11.14 8.30 -11.53
CA SER A 56 -9.74 8.68 -11.76
C SER A 56 -9.20 9.61 -10.68
N ALA A 57 -7.97 9.39 -10.26
CA ALA A 57 -7.22 10.32 -9.41
C ALA A 57 -7.10 11.72 -10.02
N ALA A 58 -7.12 11.83 -11.35
CA ALA A 58 -7.07 13.11 -12.07
C ALA A 58 -8.24 14.03 -11.74
N ASP A 59 -9.42 13.46 -11.50
CA ASP A 59 -10.65 14.23 -11.23
C ASP A 59 -10.76 14.70 -9.79
N THR A 60 -9.98 14.12 -8.89
CA THR A 60 -10.07 14.39 -7.46
C THR A 60 -8.70 14.73 -6.86
N CYS A 61 -7.85 13.76 -6.68
CA CYS A 61 -6.60 13.87 -5.92
C CYS A 61 -5.62 14.85 -6.57
N TYR A 62 -5.46 14.75 -7.90
CA TYR A 62 -4.54 15.60 -8.65
C TYR A 62 -5.02 17.04 -8.85
N GLN A 63 -6.22 17.37 -8.39
CA GLN A 63 -6.65 18.79 -8.33
C GLN A 63 -5.85 19.57 -7.28
N CYS A 64 -5.31 18.89 -6.27
CA CYS A 64 -4.56 19.49 -5.16
C CYS A 64 -3.17 18.88 -5.01
N HIS A 65 -3.02 17.58 -5.25
CA HIS A 65 -1.75 16.88 -5.12
C HIS A 65 -1.00 16.85 -6.46
N PRO A 66 0.34 17.04 -6.51
CA PRO A 66 1.12 16.80 -7.71
C PRO A 66 1.07 15.31 -8.06
N GLY A 67 0.99 14.98 -9.33
CA GLY A 67 0.96 13.57 -9.71
C GLY A 67 0.75 13.37 -11.20
N GLN A 68 -0.09 14.18 -11.83
CA GLN A 68 -0.40 14.04 -13.24
C GLN A 68 0.83 14.22 -14.15
N ASN A 69 1.66 15.22 -13.88
CA ASN A 69 2.88 15.47 -14.66
C ASN A 69 4.12 14.81 -14.06
N THR A 70 4.09 14.49 -12.78
CA THR A 70 5.20 13.86 -12.07
C THR A 70 5.09 12.34 -12.09
N GLU A 71 3.95 11.81 -12.54
CA GLU A 71 3.65 10.38 -12.58
C GLU A 71 3.98 9.68 -11.26
N CYS A 72 3.62 10.33 -10.13
CA CYS A 72 3.90 9.80 -8.79
C CYS A 72 3.20 8.46 -8.52
N HIS A 73 2.10 8.21 -9.23
CA HIS A 73 1.41 6.92 -9.19
C HIS A 73 1.74 6.15 -10.47
N ARG A 74 2.73 5.27 -10.39
CA ARG A 74 3.20 4.37 -11.44
C ARG A 74 3.77 3.10 -10.81
N GLY A 75 4.21 2.19 -11.63
CA GLY A 75 4.76 0.90 -11.19
C GLY A 75 3.68 -0.17 -11.02
N ALA A 76 4.00 -1.29 -10.40
CA ALA A 76 3.18 -2.51 -10.42
C ALA A 76 1.73 -2.31 -9.94
N MET A 77 1.49 -1.45 -8.97
CA MET A 77 0.14 -1.18 -8.47
C MET A 77 -0.67 -0.35 -9.48
N ALA A 78 -0.05 0.67 -10.08
CA ALA A 78 -0.67 1.47 -11.14
C ALA A 78 -0.92 0.64 -12.39
N ASP A 79 0.05 -0.19 -12.80
CA ASP A 79 -0.07 -1.11 -13.93
C ASP A 79 -1.19 -2.15 -13.69
N GLY A 80 -1.42 -2.52 -12.43
CA GLY A 80 -2.55 -3.34 -12.00
C GLY A 80 -3.90 -2.60 -11.97
N GLY A 81 -3.93 -1.31 -12.33
CA GLY A 81 -5.14 -0.50 -12.41
C GLY A 81 -5.64 0.05 -11.07
N MET A 82 -4.78 0.09 -10.05
CA MET A 82 -5.10 0.74 -8.77
C MET A 82 -5.03 2.25 -8.91
N GLU A 83 -5.92 2.92 -8.20
CA GLU A 83 -5.97 4.37 -8.08
C GLU A 83 -5.69 4.82 -6.62
N CYS A 84 -5.52 6.11 -6.40
CA CYS A 84 -5.29 6.65 -5.06
C CYS A 84 -6.35 6.22 -4.05
N PHE A 85 -7.62 6.17 -4.49
CA PHE A 85 -8.74 5.77 -3.65
C PHE A 85 -8.65 4.31 -3.18
N ASP A 86 -8.08 3.44 -4.00
CA ASP A 86 -7.99 2.02 -3.70
C ASP A 86 -7.11 1.78 -2.47
N CYS A 87 -6.03 2.57 -2.34
CA CYS A 87 -5.13 2.51 -1.20
C CYS A 87 -5.52 3.46 -0.06
N HIS A 88 -6.01 4.66 -0.36
CA HIS A 88 -6.24 5.70 0.65
C HIS A 88 -7.72 5.90 1.01
N GLY A 89 -8.64 5.31 0.26
CA GLY A 89 -10.07 5.62 0.36
C GLY A 89 -10.44 6.95 -0.28
N ASP A 90 -11.70 7.30 -0.26
CA ASP A 90 -12.17 8.58 -0.77
C ASP A 90 -11.77 9.76 0.14
N MET A 91 -12.05 11.00 -0.29
CA MET A 91 -11.68 12.18 0.48
C MET A 91 -12.28 12.21 1.87
N LEU A 92 -13.47 11.64 2.09
CA LEU A 92 -14.08 11.57 3.41
C LEU A 92 -13.41 10.52 4.30
N ALA A 93 -12.95 9.42 3.72
CA ALA A 93 -12.15 8.44 4.45
C ALA A 93 -10.78 9.01 4.82
N VAL A 94 -10.13 9.75 3.90
CA VAL A 94 -8.87 10.47 4.20
C VAL A 94 -9.09 11.59 5.21
N GLY A 95 -10.23 12.28 5.15
CA GLY A 95 -10.66 13.30 6.12
C GLY A 95 -11.31 12.75 7.38
N GLY A 96 -11.35 11.43 7.53
CA GLY A 96 -11.91 10.77 8.71
C GLY A 96 -10.96 10.78 9.90
N ASN A 97 -11.34 10.05 10.93
CA ASN A 97 -10.58 9.98 12.18
C ASN A 97 -9.35 9.06 12.05
N ARG A 98 -8.37 9.52 11.27
CA ARG A 98 -7.09 8.83 11.12
C ARG A 98 -5.93 9.80 11.35
N THR A 99 -4.83 9.28 11.84
CA THR A 99 -3.59 10.02 11.99
C THR A 99 -2.78 9.91 10.69
N PRO A 100 -2.55 11.00 9.95
CA PRO A 100 -1.72 10.96 8.75
C PRO A 100 -0.36 10.30 9.04
N TRP A 101 0.12 9.50 8.11
CA TRP A 101 1.36 8.72 8.17
C TRP A 101 1.35 7.52 9.13
N ALA A 102 0.49 7.51 10.16
CA ALA A 102 0.35 6.38 11.08
C ALA A 102 -0.76 5.41 10.65
N ASP A 103 -1.93 5.95 10.31
CA ASP A 103 -3.09 5.15 9.89
C ASP A 103 -3.10 4.98 8.36
N MET A 104 -2.04 4.38 7.85
CA MET A 104 -1.89 4.09 6.42
C MET A 104 -2.57 2.76 6.07
N PRO A 105 -2.97 2.56 4.81
CA PRO A 105 -3.37 1.23 4.36
C PRO A 105 -2.22 0.26 4.54
N LYS A 106 -2.53 -0.96 4.94
CA LYS A 106 -1.53 -1.99 5.22
C LYS A 106 -1.41 -2.96 4.04
N CYS A 107 -0.21 -3.52 3.85
CA CYS A 107 0.02 -4.51 2.80
C CYS A 107 -0.99 -5.66 2.88
N GLN A 108 -1.29 -6.12 4.08
CA GLN A 108 -2.29 -7.17 4.34
C GLN A 108 -3.74 -6.77 4.02
N SER A 109 -4.00 -5.51 3.72
CA SER A 109 -5.34 -5.12 3.24
C SER A 109 -5.64 -5.67 1.85
N CYS A 110 -4.61 -5.98 1.07
CA CYS A 110 -4.74 -6.46 -0.30
C CYS A 110 -4.01 -7.80 -0.55
N HIS A 111 -2.89 -8.04 0.12
CA HIS A 111 -1.96 -9.13 -0.17
C HIS A 111 -2.19 -10.42 0.62
N THR A 112 -3.41 -10.72 1.04
CA THR A 112 -3.76 -12.03 1.59
C THR A 112 -5.11 -12.50 1.09
N GLY A 113 -5.25 -13.81 0.86
CA GLY A 113 -6.47 -14.41 0.32
C GLY A 113 -7.70 -14.23 1.22
N ASP A 114 -7.53 -14.11 2.55
CA ASP A 114 -8.67 -13.94 3.45
C ASP A 114 -9.12 -12.49 3.60
N ALA A 115 -8.39 -11.51 3.07
CA ALA A 115 -8.86 -10.13 2.99
C ALA A 115 -10.19 -10.03 2.24
N LEU A 116 -10.42 -10.89 1.25
CA LEU A 116 -11.68 -11.00 0.50
C LEU A 116 -12.87 -11.32 1.40
N ASN A 117 -12.66 -12.06 2.48
CA ASN A 117 -13.71 -12.51 3.39
C ASN A 117 -14.15 -11.42 4.37
N HIS A 118 -13.41 -10.33 4.48
CA HIS A 118 -13.70 -9.22 5.39
C HIS A 118 -14.57 -8.13 4.73
N LEU A 119 -15.07 -8.40 3.53
CA LEU A 119 -15.89 -7.47 2.77
C LEU A 119 -17.30 -7.98 2.59
N THR A 120 -18.23 -7.05 2.74
CA THR A 120 -19.64 -7.27 2.42
C THR A 120 -20.08 -6.17 1.47
N GLY A 121 -20.57 -6.53 0.29
CA GLY A 121 -21.11 -5.56 -0.66
C GLY A 121 -20.74 -5.85 -2.11
N SER A 122 -21.40 -5.14 -3.03
CA SER A 122 -21.27 -5.34 -4.49
C SER A 122 -20.16 -4.55 -5.15
N ASP A 123 -19.51 -3.63 -4.40
CA ASP A 123 -18.57 -2.66 -4.97
C ASP A 123 -17.10 -3.06 -4.72
N LEU A 124 -16.82 -4.35 -4.76
CA LEU A 124 -15.50 -4.88 -4.52
C LEU A 124 -14.67 -4.92 -5.78
N LYS A 125 -13.44 -4.44 -5.69
CA LYS A 125 -12.44 -4.50 -6.73
C LYS A 125 -11.47 -5.65 -6.44
N PHE A 126 -11.46 -6.65 -7.30
CA PHE A 126 -10.59 -7.82 -7.17
C PHE A 126 -9.45 -7.77 -8.17
N ALA A 127 -8.29 -8.25 -7.75
CA ALA A 127 -7.23 -8.58 -8.69
C ALA A 127 -7.63 -9.81 -9.53
N PRO A 128 -7.11 -9.92 -10.77
CA PRO A 128 -7.41 -11.06 -11.64
C PRO A 128 -6.98 -12.41 -11.08
N ASP A 129 -6.03 -12.42 -10.14
CA ASP A 129 -5.55 -13.64 -9.48
C ASP A 129 -6.51 -14.21 -8.43
N GLY A 130 -7.54 -13.47 -8.05
CA GLY A 130 -8.50 -13.87 -7.03
C GLY A 130 -7.94 -13.98 -5.61
N ILE A 131 -6.68 -13.58 -5.39
CA ILE A 131 -6.00 -13.64 -4.09
C ILE A 131 -6.01 -12.26 -3.42
N ARG A 132 -5.90 -11.21 -4.21
CA ARG A 132 -5.71 -9.84 -3.73
C ARG A 132 -6.94 -8.99 -3.97
N LEU A 133 -7.16 -8.05 -3.06
CA LEU A 133 -8.06 -6.93 -3.29
C LEU A 133 -7.30 -5.79 -4.00
N LEU A 134 -8.03 -5.04 -4.81
CA LEU A 134 -7.55 -3.78 -5.38
C LEU A 134 -8.10 -2.58 -4.61
N GLN A 135 -8.45 -2.73 -3.35
CA GLN A 135 -8.88 -1.63 -2.48
C GLN A 135 -8.62 -1.96 -1.02
N ALA A 136 -8.11 -1.00 -0.27
CA ALA A 136 -7.84 -1.14 1.15
C ALA A 136 -8.98 -0.60 2.04
N TRP A 137 -9.97 0.07 1.46
CA TRP A 137 -11.05 0.74 2.18
C TRP A 137 -12.41 0.38 1.58
N ARG A 138 -13.44 0.37 2.44
CA ARG A 138 -14.83 0.27 1.95
C ARG A 138 -15.23 1.58 1.29
N ASN A 139 -16.02 1.50 0.23
CA ASN A 139 -16.56 2.69 -0.41
C ASN A 139 -17.43 3.48 0.58
N GLY A 140 -17.18 4.80 0.66
CA GLY A 140 -17.89 5.68 1.56
C GLY A 140 -17.61 5.47 3.04
N ASP A 141 -16.56 4.74 3.40
CA ASP A 141 -16.18 4.53 4.79
C ASP A 141 -15.61 5.81 5.41
N THR A 142 -16.40 6.44 6.26
CA THR A 142 -16.01 7.63 7.00
C THR A 142 -15.32 7.30 8.33
N THR A 143 -15.24 6.03 8.71
CA THR A 143 -14.58 5.58 9.95
C THR A 143 -13.09 5.47 9.81
N ALA A 144 -12.59 5.54 8.58
CA ALA A 144 -11.18 5.44 8.24
C ALA A 144 -10.52 4.12 8.70
N THR A 145 -11.29 3.04 8.76
CA THR A 145 -10.79 1.72 9.14
C THR A 145 -10.48 0.92 7.89
N PRO A 146 -9.21 0.59 7.60
CA PRO A 146 -8.85 -0.19 6.44
C PRO A 146 -9.35 -1.63 6.58
N ILE A 147 -9.61 -2.27 5.43
CA ILE A 147 -9.85 -3.70 5.36
C ILE A 147 -8.51 -4.37 5.70
N GLN A 148 -8.53 -5.40 6.53
CA GLN A 148 -7.32 -6.13 6.87
C GLN A 148 -7.58 -7.63 6.88
N ALA A 149 -6.61 -8.39 6.39
CA ALA A 149 -6.61 -9.82 6.52
C ALA A 149 -6.41 -10.24 7.98
N SER A 150 -6.91 -11.42 8.35
CA SER A 150 -6.78 -11.95 9.70
C SER A 150 -5.37 -12.46 10.02
N ASN A 151 -4.62 -12.88 9.01
CA ASN A 151 -3.24 -13.30 9.20
C ASN A 151 -2.25 -12.13 9.04
N SER A 152 -1.09 -12.25 9.65
CA SER A 152 -0.07 -11.21 9.70
C SER A 152 1.12 -11.46 8.77
N ARG A 153 0.98 -12.39 7.79
CA ARG A 153 2.08 -12.79 6.90
C ARG A 153 2.74 -11.63 6.15
N PHE A 154 1.91 -10.71 5.63
CA PHE A 154 2.34 -9.53 4.90
C PHE A 154 2.21 -8.26 5.76
N LYS A 155 2.24 -8.41 7.08
CA LYS A 155 2.00 -7.32 8.01
C LYS A 155 3.24 -6.42 8.12
N GLU A 156 2.98 -5.13 8.07
CA GLU A 156 3.94 -4.12 8.51
C GLU A 156 4.06 -4.12 10.03
N ASP A 157 5.16 -3.60 10.56
CA ASP A 157 5.35 -3.44 12.00
C ASP A 157 4.30 -2.52 12.61
N ASP A 158 3.76 -2.90 13.76
CA ASP A 158 2.70 -2.14 14.42
C ASP A 158 3.21 -0.75 14.86
N GLY A 159 2.47 0.28 14.46
CA GLY A 159 2.80 1.65 14.80
C GLY A 159 3.95 2.27 13.98
N GLU A 160 4.59 1.49 13.11
CA GLU A 160 5.64 1.96 12.23
C GLU A 160 5.09 2.30 10.84
N LEU A 161 5.76 3.21 10.16
CA LEU A 161 5.56 3.42 8.74
C LEU A 161 6.20 2.29 7.93
N TYR A 162 5.65 1.98 6.76
CA TYR A 162 6.19 0.98 5.86
C TYR A 162 7.71 1.08 5.67
N ARG A 163 8.24 2.28 5.48
CA ARG A 163 9.67 2.53 5.29
C ARG A 163 10.55 2.18 6.50
N PHE A 164 9.97 1.98 7.67
CA PHE A 164 10.68 1.58 8.89
C PHE A 164 10.39 0.14 9.27
N SER A 165 9.38 -0.44 8.68
CA SER A 165 9.01 -1.84 8.92
C SER A 165 10.07 -2.80 8.41
N LYS A 166 10.25 -3.88 9.12
CA LYS A 166 11.30 -4.86 8.89
C LYS A 166 10.70 -6.27 8.78
N GLY A 167 11.39 -7.09 8.01
CA GLY A 167 11.11 -8.51 7.88
C GLY A 167 12.42 -9.28 7.84
N HIS A 168 12.45 -10.44 7.28
CA HIS A 168 13.60 -11.26 6.89
C HIS A 168 14.92 -10.90 7.60
N GLU A 169 15.14 -11.38 8.81
CA GLU A 169 16.35 -11.10 9.63
C GLU A 169 16.57 -9.60 9.94
N GLY A 170 15.48 -8.85 10.01
CA GLY A 170 15.53 -7.43 10.34
C GLY A 170 15.84 -6.51 9.15
N MET A 171 15.84 -7.03 7.94
CA MET A 171 15.95 -6.25 6.72
C MET A 171 14.71 -5.37 6.54
N ALA A 172 14.89 -4.13 6.09
CA ALA A 172 13.78 -3.23 5.81
C ALA A 172 12.92 -3.77 4.65
N CYS A 173 11.60 -3.70 4.77
CA CYS A 173 10.67 -4.12 3.71
C CYS A 173 10.97 -3.42 2.39
N THR A 174 11.35 -2.14 2.46
CA THR A 174 11.74 -1.34 1.28
C THR A 174 12.97 -1.86 0.54
N ALA A 175 13.81 -2.69 1.16
CA ALA A 175 14.98 -3.27 0.49
C ALA A 175 14.59 -4.22 -0.64
N CYS A 176 13.49 -4.98 -0.47
CA CYS A 176 12.99 -5.89 -1.51
C CYS A 176 11.86 -5.27 -2.33
N HIS A 177 10.96 -4.52 -1.67
CA HIS A 177 9.74 -4.03 -2.31
C HIS A 177 9.86 -2.61 -2.89
N GLY A 178 10.90 -1.86 -2.54
CA GLY A 178 11.02 -0.47 -2.92
C GLY A 178 9.98 0.43 -2.23
N SER A 179 9.69 1.57 -2.84
CA SER A 179 8.70 2.52 -2.33
C SER A 179 7.28 2.17 -2.81
N PRO A 180 6.26 2.32 -1.96
CA PRO A 180 4.87 2.14 -2.39
C PRO A 180 4.43 3.17 -3.44
N HIS A 181 4.99 4.36 -3.40
CA HIS A 181 4.86 5.37 -4.46
C HIS A 181 6.14 5.46 -5.26
N ALA A 182 5.99 5.76 -6.55
CA ALA A 182 7.12 6.06 -7.40
C ALA A 182 7.91 7.27 -6.89
N THR A 183 9.22 7.24 -7.03
CA THR A 183 10.10 8.34 -6.63
C THR A 183 10.35 9.31 -7.78
N TRP A 184 10.66 10.54 -7.44
CA TRP A 184 11.01 11.59 -8.40
C TRP A 184 12.54 11.81 -8.41
N PRO A 185 13.17 12.08 -9.56
CA PRO A 185 12.59 12.16 -10.91
C PRO A 185 12.34 10.79 -11.56
N ILE A 186 11.38 10.73 -12.47
CA ILE A 186 11.14 9.56 -13.32
C ILE A 186 12.29 9.42 -14.32
N THR A 187 12.73 8.18 -14.53
CA THR A 187 13.64 7.81 -15.61
C THR A 187 12.90 6.92 -16.60
N PRO A 188 12.90 7.24 -17.91
CA PRO A 188 12.11 6.49 -18.90
C PRO A 188 12.42 4.99 -18.97
N GLU A 189 13.64 4.60 -18.62
CA GLU A 189 14.07 3.20 -18.61
C GLU A 189 13.54 2.44 -17.39
N TYR A 190 13.16 3.15 -16.32
CA TYR A 190 12.76 2.59 -15.02
C TYR A 190 11.52 3.28 -14.48
N ASN A 191 10.49 3.36 -15.31
CA ASN A 191 9.25 4.08 -14.97
C ASN A 191 8.46 3.48 -13.79
N ASN A 192 8.83 2.30 -13.30
CA ASN A 192 8.30 1.72 -12.07
C ASN A 192 9.19 1.96 -10.83
N ASP A 193 10.23 2.76 -10.95
CA ASP A 193 11.18 3.18 -9.91
C ASP A 193 12.01 2.10 -9.22
N ASN A 194 11.99 0.91 -9.70
CA ASN A 194 12.75 -0.16 -9.06
C ASN A 194 14.13 -0.36 -9.71
N VAL A 195 14.89 0.72 -9.84
CA VAL A 195 16.24 0.71 -10.42
C VAL A 195 17.17 -0.21 -9.64
N ALA A 196 17.13 -0.13 -8.30
CA ALA A 196 17.96 -0.97 -7.44
C ALA A 196 17.64 -2.47 -7.62
N SER A 197 16.36 -2.83 -7.74
CA SER A 197 15.97 -4.21 -8.04
C SER A 197 16.49 -4.66 -9.40
N TYR A 198 16.35 -3.81 -10.42
CA TYR A 198 16.84 -4.13 -11.76
C TYR A 198 18.36 -4.34 -11.77
N GLU A 199 19.11 -3.48 -11.12
CA GLU A 199 20.56 -3.61 -10.99
C GLU A 199 20.97 -4.87 -10.21
N ALA A 200 20.16 -5.26 -9.22
CA ALA A 200 20.45 -6.39 -8.34
C ALA A 200 20.10 -7.76 -8.97
N GLN A 201 18.98 -7.85 -9.71
CA GLN A 201 18.44 -9.12 -10.18
C GLN A 201 18.21 -9.19 -11.71
N GLY A 202 18.44 -8.09 -12.44
CA GLY A 202 18.32 -8.05 -13.90
C GLY A 202 16.91 -7.78 -14.44
N HIS A 203 15.93 -7.62 -13.57
CA HIS A 203 14.56 -7.22 -13.92
C HIS A 203 13.95 -6.31 -12.86
N THR A 204 12.92 -5.58 -13.22
CA THR A 204 12.16 -4.71 -12.31
C THR A 204 11.22 -5.51 -11.43
N GLY A 205 10.66 -4.87 -10.40
CA GLY A 205 9.74 -5.48 -9.45
C GLY A 205 10.43 -5.82 -8.12
N THR A 206 9.72 -6.51 -7.25
CA THR A 206 10.25 -6.95 -5.97
C THR A 206 11.46 -7.86 -6.17
N ILE A 207 12.47 -7.73 -5.32
CA ILE A 207 13.60 -8.68 -5.31
C ILE A 207 13.09 -10.04 -4.84
N ILE A 208 13.07 -11.01 -5.73
CA ILE A 208 12.59 -12.37 -5.48
C ILE A 208 13.67 -13.43 -5.67
N GLU A 209 14.76 -13.11 -6.39
CA GLU A 209 15.89 -14.02 -6.55
C GLU A 209 16.73 -14.03 -5.28
N CYS A 210 16.62 -15.10 -4.52
CA CYS A 210 17.39 -15.30 -3.29
C CYS A 210 18.90 -15.21 -3.51
N SER A 211 19.37 -15.61 -4.69
CA SER A 211 20.77 -15.54 -5.11
C SER A 211 21.32 -14.11 -5.22
N THR A 212 20.46 -13.10 -5.25
CA THR A 212 20.88 -11.68 -5.19
C THR A 212 21.67 -11.38 -3.90
N CYS A 213 21.30 -12.04 -2.80
CA CYS A 213 21.91 -11.84 -1.48
C CYS A 213 22.58 -13.11 -0.92
N HIS A 214 22.10 -14.30 -1.31
CA HIS A 214 22.59 -15.58 -0.80
C HIS A 214 23.48 -16.27 -1.84
N THR A 215 24.67 -16.71 -1.41
CA THR A 215 25.62 -17.44 -2.26
C THR A 215 25.49 -18.95 -2.14
N GLU A 216 24.72 -19.42 -1.18
CA GLU A 216 24.54 -20.87 -0.87
C GLU A 216 23.16 -21.34 -1.31
N SER A 217 23.03 -22.63 -1.54
CA SER A 217 21.74 -23.26 -1.81
C SER A 217 20.89 -23.20 -0.54
N LEU A 218 19.68 -22.66 -0.65
CA LEU A 218 18.75 -22.53 0.47
C LEU A 218 17.94 -23.80 0.76
N GLY A 219 18.12 -24.85 -0.05
CA GLY A 219 17.41 -26.11 0.13
C GLY A 219 15.90 -26.00 -0.11
N ASN A 220 15.17 -27.05 0.32
CA ASN A 220 13.71 -27.13 0.18
C ASN A 220 13.06 -26.66 1.50
N THR A 221 13.01 -25.35 1.70
CA THR A 221 12.50 -24.72 2.93
C THR A 221 11.45 -23.66 2.62
N LEU A 222 10.58 -23.39 3.59
CA LEU A 222 9.62 -22.26 3.60
C LEU A 222 10.06 -21.14 4.56
N GLU A 223 11.36 -21.06 4.88
CA GLU A 223 11.91 -20.08 5.82
C GLU A 223 12.25 -18.74 5.16
N GLY A 224 11.99 -18.58 3.86
CA GLY A 224 12.16 -17.31 3.18
C GLY A 224 11.17 -16.23 3.66
N PRO A 225 11.33 -15.00 3.17
CA PRO A 225 10.40 -13.91 3.47
C PRO A 225 8.95 -14.35 3.22
N HIS A 226 8.04 -14.00 4.13
CA HIS A 226 6.61 -14.38 4.03
C HIS A 226 6.32 -15.89 4.00
N GLY A 227 7.29 -16.73 4.32
CA GLY A 227 7.18 -18.17 4.20
C GLY A 227 7.40 -18.68 2.78
N MET A 228 8.16 -17.93 1.98
CA MET A 228 8.49 -18.33 0.61
C MET A 228 9.54 -19.44 0.57
N HIS A 229 9.45 -20.26 -0.45
CA HIS A 229 10.54 -21.11 -0.92
C HIS A 229 11.48 -20.35 -1.86
N ALA A 230 12.67 -20.87 -2.09
CA ALA A 230 13.60 -20.26 -3.04
C ALA A 230 13.03 -20.32 -4.47
N VAL A 231 12.87 -19.14 -5.07
CA VAL A 231 12.37 -19.03 -6.45
C VAL A 231 13.40 -19.62 -7.41
N GLY A 232 12.91 -20.40 -8.39
CA GLY A 232 13.76 -21.06 -9.37
C GLY A 232 14.51 -22.30 -8.86
N ASN A 233 14.26 -22.73 -7.63
CA ASN A 233 14.86 -23.97 -7.10
C ASN A 233 14.16 -25.20 -7.69
N THR A 234 14.83 -25.88 -8.61
CA THR A 234 14.30 -27.09 -9.27
C THR A 234 14.11 -28.24 -8.28
N SER A 235 14.97 -28.38 -7.27
CA SER A 235 14.79 -29.41 -6.25
C SER A 235 13.52 -29.20 -5.46
N PHE A 236 13.14 -27.94 -5.19
CA PHE A 236 11.86 -27.65 -4.54
C PHE A 236 10.68 -28.09 -5.42
N VAL A 237 10.75 -27.85 -6.73
CA VAL A 237 9.69 -28.28 -7.67
C VAL A 237 9.54 -29.80 -7.68
N ASP A 238 10.66 -30.52 -7.63
CA ASP A 238 10.66 -32.00 -7.68
C ASP A 238 10.15 -32.63 -6.37
N ASP A 239 10.46 -32.01 -5.22
CA ASP A 239 10.20 -32.59 -3.88
C ASP A 239 9.16 -31.78 -3.06
N HIS A 240 8.44 -30.83 -3.67
CA HIS A 240 7.54 -29.91 -2.93
C HIS A 240 6.34 -30.60 -2.28
N GLU A 241 5.98 -31.80 -2.70
CA GLU A 241 4.84 -32.53 -2.13
C GLU A 241 5.02 -32.76 -0.62
N ASP A 242 6.23 -33.10 -0.19
CA ASP A 242 6.56 -33.28 1.24
C ASP A 242 6.47 -31.97 2.02
N VAL A 243 6.80 -30.84 1.38
CA VAL A 243 6.73 -29.51 1.97
C VAL A 243 5.29 -28.97 1.98
N ALA A 244 4.51 -29.31 0.94
CA ALA A 244 3.13 -28.86 0.83
C ALA A 244 2.21 -29.55 1.85
N ASP A 245 2.55 -30.77 2.27
CA ASP A 245 1.75 -31.48 3.27
C ASP A 245 1.73 -30.70 4.61
N GLY A 246 0.54 -30.31 5.02
CA GLY A 246 0.34 -29.45 6.20
C GLY A 246 0.53 -27.93 5.96
N ASN A 247 0.97 -27.50 4.76
CA ASN A 247 1.23 -26.09 4.44
C ASN A 247 0.35 -25.50 3.32
N LEU A 248 -0.72 -26.18 2.93
CA LEU A 248 -1.56 -25.77 1.78
C LEU A 248 -2.12 -24.36 1.89
N ASP A 249 -2.51 -23.92 3.08
CA ASP A 249 -3.04 -22.56 3.28
C ASP A 249 -1.96 -21.51 3.11
N LEU A 250 -0.72 -21.84 3.46
CA LEU A 250 0.43 -21.00 3.17
C LEU A 250 0.64 -20.88 1.65
N CYS A 251 0.66 -22.00 0.95
CA CYS A 251 0.83 -22.03 -0.51
C CYS A 251 -0.27 -21.23 -1.22
N ARG A 252 -1.53 -21.40 -0.82
CA ARG A 252 -2.68 -20.69 -1.37
C ARG A 252 -2.64 -19.19 -1.17
N SER A 253 -1.95 -18.70 -0.16
CA SER A 253 -1.83 -17.25 0.06
C SER A 253 -1.03 -16.53 -1.02
N CYS A 254 -0.26 -17.26 -1.82
CA CYS A 254 0.53 -16.74 -2.94
C CYS A 254 0.10 -17.35 -4.29
N HIS A 255 -0.28 -18.63 -4.30
CA HIS A 255 -0.62 -19.39 -5.52
C HIS A 255 -2.14 -19.49 -5.78
N GLY A 256 -2.98 -18.91 -4.93
CA GLY A 256 -4.42 -18.99 -5.09
C GLY A 256 -5.04 -20.33 -4.73
N ALA A 257 -6.36 -20.44 -4.89
CA ALA A 257 -7.11 -21.61 -4.48
C ALA A 257 -6.77 -22.86 -5.29
N ASP A 258 -6.38 -22.69 -6.53
CA ASP A 258 -6.00 -23.76 -7.48
C ASP A 258 -4.50 -24.06 -7.52
N LEU A 259 -3.72 -23.38 -6.70
CA LEU A 259 -2.27 -23.55 -6.54
C LEU A 259 -1.48 -23.39 -7.87
N LYS A 260 -1.85 -22.38 -8.66
CA LYS A 260 -1.19 -22.04 -9.92
C LYS A 260 -0.34 -20.79 -9.84
#